data_2d98e6d6a85fa47f4a9a32b146d2e78a
#
_entry.id   2d98e6d6a85fa47f4a9a32b146d2e78a
#
_cell.length_a   1.000
_cell.length_b   1.000
_cell.length_c   1.000
_cell.angle_alpha   90.00
_cell.angle_beta   90.00
_cell.angle_gamma   90.00
#
_symmetry.space_group_name_H-M   'P 1'
#
loop_
_entity.id
_entity.type
_entity.pdbx_description
1 polymer ?
#
loop_
_entity_poly.entity_id
_entity_poly.type
_entity_poly.pdbx_seq_one_letter_code
_entity_poly.pdbx_strand_id
1 'polypeptide(L)'
;MMVLGTASHAGKSSITAGICRILSDRGIPVAPFKAQNMSLNSYITEEGAEIGIAQATQAFAARARPVAEMNPVLLKPKGNSISQVVLLGKPWKDTKIGDYYQETEYLLYEAVAAYDRLAAEYTNIIVEGAGGAAEVNLYDRDIATI
;
A
#
# COMPACT_ATOMS: atom_id res chain seq x y z
N MET A 1 12.58 3.23 4.90
CA MET A 1 12.93 1.84 5.25
C MET A 1 11.86 0.93 4.68
N MET A 2 12.23 -0.25 4.14
CA MET A 2 11.28 -1.21 3.56
C MET A 2 11.20 -2.49 4.40
N VAL A 3 9.99 -2.99 4.63
CA VAL A 3 9.70 -4.23 5.34
C VAL A 3 9.26 -5.28 4.31
N LEU A 4 10.10 -6.26 4.08
CA LEU A 4 9.84 -7.40 3.19
C LEU A 4 9.57 -8.66 3.99
N GLY A 5 8.88 -9.62 3.40
CA GLY A 5 8.64 -10.94 3.99
C GLY A 5 9.03 -12.04 3.04
N THR A 6 9.25 -13.25 3.56
CA THR A 6 9.52 -14.44 2.76
C THR A 6 8.26 -15.11 2.23
N ALA A 7 7.08 -14.71 2.74
CA ALA A 7 5.79 -15.22 2.32
C ALA A 7 4.66 -14.22 2.63
N SER A 8 3.50 -14.42 2.01
CA SER A 8 2.25 -13.79 2.43
C SER A 8 1.93 -14.19 3.89
N HIS A 9 1.30 -13.28 4.64
CA HIS A 9 0.93 -13.48 6.06
C HIS A 9 2.12 -13.68 7.02
N ALA A 10 3.35 -13.36 6.62
CA ALA A 10 4.56 -13.45 7.47
C ALA A 10 4.63 -12.36 8.58
N GLY A 11 3.58 -11.56 8.76
CA GLY A 11 3.51 -10.52 9.79
C GLY A 11 4.06 -9.15 9.38
N LYS A 12 4.33 -8.91 8.08
CA LYS A 12 4.82 -7.62 7.57
C LYS A 12 4.03 -6.43 8.09
N SER A 13 2.70 -6.48 7.97
CA SER A 13 1.83 -5.37 8.36
C SER A 13 1.91 -5.06 9.86
N SER A 14 2.01 -6.08 10.72
CA SER A 14 2.15 -5.90 12.16
C SER A 14 3.52 -5.31 12.53
N ILE A 15 4.59 -5.77 11.87
CA ILE A 15 5.94 -5.23 12.07
C ILE A 15 6.01 -3.77 11.60
N THR A 16 5.42 -3.47 10.43
CA THR A 16 5.35 -2.10 9.92
C THR A 16 4.61 -1.17 10.90
N ALA A 17 3.46 -1.61 11.43
CA ALA A 17 2.73 -0.86 12.46
C ALA A 17 3.57 -0.65 13.72
N GLY A 18 4.27 -1.68 14.19
CA GLY A 18 5.14 -1.60 15.36
C GLY A 18 6.28 -0.60 15.16
N ILE A 19 6.93 -0.60 13.99
CA ILE A 19 8.00 0.35 13.66
C ILE A 19 7.45 1.77 13.60
N CYS A 20 6.32 1.99 12.92
CA CYS A 20 5.64 3.28 12.87
C CYS A 20 5.35 3.80 14.28
N ARG A 21 4.85 2.93 15.16
CA ARG A 21 4.55 3.29 16.55
C ARG A 21 5.81 3.66 17.34
N ILE A 22 6.87 2.87 17.24
CA ILE A 22 8.13 3.13 17.93
C ILE A 22 8.73 4.48 17.51
N LEU A 23 8.72 4.79 16.21
CA LEU A 23 9.22 6.06 15.71
C LEU A 23 8.36 7.22 16.20
N SER A 24 7.05 7.09 16.12
CA SER A 24 6.10 8.09 16.61
C SER A 24 6.23 8.34 18.12
N ASP A 25 6.44 7.30 18.94
CA ASP A 25 6.64 7.43 20.38
C ASP A 25 7.96 8.16 20.72
N ARG A 26 8.92 8.17 19.79
CA ARG A 26 10.16 8.93 19.89
C ARG A 26 10.06 10.36 19.34
N GLY A 27 8.87 10.79 18.96
CA GLY A 27 8.64 12.11 18.36
C GLY A 27 9.16 12.25 16.93
N ILE A 28 9.42 11.14 16.25
CA ILE A 28 9.90 11.11 14.85
C ILE A 28 8.70 11.08 13.92
N PRO A 29 8.47 12.10 13.07
CA PRO A 29 7.40 12.07 12.07
C PRO A 29 7.59 10.91 11.10
N VAL A 30 6.56 10.08 10.97
CA VAL A 30 6.60 8.86 10.16
C VAL A 30 5.25 8.58 9.50
N ALA A 31 5.26 8.09 8.28
CA ALA A 31 4.07 7.57 7.59
C ALA A 31 4.31 6.16 7.09
N PRO A 32 3.28 5.29 7.08
CA PRO A 32 3.33 4.02 6.37
C PRO A 32 3.08 4.23 4.88
N PHE A 33 3.58 3.32 4.06
CA PHE A 33 3.29 3.27 2.63
C PHE A 33 3.25 1.83 2.13
N LYS A 34 2.27 1.53 1.31
CA LYS A 34 2.19 0.27 0.57
C LYS A 34 1.66 0.57 -0.83
N ALA A 35 2.53 0.49 -1.83
CA ALA A 35 2.20 0.85 -3.21
C ALA A 35 0.95 0.14 -3.71
N GLN A 36 0.89 -1.17 -3.52
CA GLN A 36 -0.24 -2.00 -3.89
C GLN A 36 -0.64 -2.91 -2.72
N ASN A 37 -1.94 -2.96 -2.43
CA ASN A 37 -2.52 -3.92 -1.48
C ASN A 37 -3.64 -4.72 -2.14
N MET A 38 -3.81 -5.97 -1.74
CA MET A 38 -4.95 -6.79 -2.14
C MET A 38 -5.75 -7.12 -0.88
N SER A 39 -6.94 -6.56 -0.75
CA SER A 39 -7.78 -6.75 0.43
C SER A 39 -9.24 -6.43 0.14
N LEU A 40 -10.15 -7.21 0.70
CA LEU A 40 -11.58 -6.87 0.76
C LEU A 40 -11.87 -5.90 1.92
N ASN A 41 -11.02 -5.89 2.95
CA ASN A 41 -11.18 -5.04 4.11
C ASN A 41 -10.55 -3.68 3.86
N SER A 42 -11.34 -2.64 3.94
CA SER A 42 -10.92 -1.26 3.68
C SER A 42 -11.38 -0.33 4.79
N TYR A 43 -10.77 0.84 4.81
CA TYR A 43 -11.07 1.97 5.66
C TYR A 43 -11.38 3.18 4.78
N ILE A 44 -12.38 3.96 5.15
CA ILE A 44 -12.71 5.23 4.48
C ILE A 44 -12.08 6.37 5.28
N THR A 45 -11.21 7.12 4.63
CA THR A 45 -10.55 8.27 5.24
C THR A 45 -11.53 9.43 5.48
N GLU A 46 -11.13 10.43 6.23
CA GLU A 46 -11.95 11.64 6.47
C GLU A 46 -12.30 12.38 5.17
N GLU A 47 -11.47 12.24 4.12
CA GLU A 47 -11.70 12.81 2.79
C GLU A 47 -12.54 11.91 1.88
N GLY A 48 -13.03 10.78 2.41
CA GLY A 48 -13.84 9.82 1.64
C GLY A 48 -13.04 8.90 0.73
N ALA A 49 -11.71 8.83 0.90
CA ALA A 49 -10.85 7.92 0.14
C ALA A 49 -10.84 6.52 0.76
N GLU A 50 -10.85 5.48 -0.06
CA GLU A 50 -10.81 4.09 0.37
C GLU A 50 -9.37 3.55 0.34
N ILE A 51 -8.86 3.08 1.47
CA ILE A 51 -7.54 2.44 1.60
C ILE A 51 -7.65 1.09 2.31
N GLY A 52 -6.62 0.25 2.20
CA GLY A 52 -6.56 -1.01 2.96
C GLY A 52 -6.59 -0.77 4.48
N ILE A 53 -7.37 -1.58 5.21
CA ILE A 53 -7.47 -1.45 6.68
C ILE A 53 -6.12 -1.59 7.38
N ALA A 54 -5.19 -2.36 6.82
CA ALA A 54 -3.85 -2.51 7.37
C ALA A 54 -3.08 -1.19 7.33
N GLN A 55 -3.16 -0.42 6.24
CA GLN A 55 -2.49 0.86 6.11
C GLN A 55 -3.12 1.93 7.00
N ALA A 56 -4.45 1.91 7.18
CA ALA A 56 -5.11 2.76 8.17
C ALA A 56 -4.63 2.44 9.61
N THR A 57 -4.52 1.16 9.96
CA THR A 57 -4.00 0.73 11.25
C THR A 57 -2.56 1.18 11.47
N GLN A 58 -1.72 1.10 10.43
CA GLN A 58 -0.33 1.57 10.46
C GLN A 58 -0.26 3.10 10.61
N ALA A 59 -1.15 3.84 9.94
CA ALA A 59 -1.26 5.29 10.08
C ALA A 59 -1.64 5.68 11.52
N PHE A 60 -2.63 5.01 12.11
CA PHE A 60 -2.98 5.23 13.53
C PHE A 60 -1.83 4.90 14.48
N ALA A 61 -1.08 3.83 14.21
CA ALA A 61 0.12 3.50 14.98
C ALA A 61 1.18 4.61 14.87
N ALA A 62 1.34 5.20 13.70
CA ALA A 62 2.20 6.35 13.43
C ALA A 62 1.67 7.67 14.04
N ARG A 63 0.45 7.70 14.57
CA ARG A 63 -0.30 8.93 14.92
C ARG A 63 -0.43 9.88 13.73
N ALA A 64 -0.40 9.35 12.52
CA ALA A 64 -0.66 10.06 11.28
C ALA A 64 -2.12 9.90 10.86
N ARG A 65 -2.67 10.91 10.18
CA ARG A 65 -3.98 10.81 9.57
C ARG A 65 -3.92 9.87 8.37
N PRO A 66 -4.80 8.85 8.27
CA PRO A 66 -4.86 7.99 7.09
C PRO A 66 -5.22 8.80 5.83
N VAL A 67 -4.42 8.68 4.77
CA VAL A 67 -4.63 9.35 3.48
C VAL A 67 -4.46 8.36 2.32
N ALA A 68 -5.02 8.70 1.15
CA ALA A 68 -5.00 7.83 -0.03
C ALA A 68 -3.57 7.46 -0.48
N GLU A 69 -2.64 8.39 -0.31
CA GLU A 69 -1.24 8.22 -0.67
C GLU A 69 -0.56 7.07 0.07
N MET A 70 -1.04 6.69 1.24
CA MET A 70 -0.47 5.57 2.02
C MET A 70 -0.75 4.21 1.40
N ASN A 71 -1.78 4.12 0.54
CA ASN A 71 -2.13 2.92 -0.24
C ASN A 71 -2.74 3.33 -1.59
N PRO A 72 -1.93 3.80 -2.55
CA PRO A 72 -2.43 4.35 -3.81
C PRO A 72 -3.16 3.33 -4.67
N VAL A 73 -2.78 2.05 -4.62
CA VAL A 73 -3.45 0.99 -5.39
C VAL A 73 -4.01 -0.07 -4.44
N LEU A 74 -5.34 -0.19 -4.38
CA LEU A 74 -6.02 -1.24 -3.64
C LEU A 74 -6.81 -2.13 -4.60
N LEU A 75 -6.51 -3.41 -4.60
CA LEU A 75 -7.20 -4.44 -5.38
C LEU A 75 -8.25 -5.14 -4.49
N LYS A 76 -9.51 -5.12 -4.92
CA LYS A 76 -10.63 -5.79 -4.25
C LYS A 76 -11.12 -6.95 -5.10
N PRO A 77 -10.74 -8.21 -4.79
CA PRO A 77 -11.18 -9.38 -5.54
C PRO A 77 -12.71 -9.49 -5.55
N LYS A 78 -13.31 -9.66 -6.74
CA LYS A 78 -14.76 -9.86 -6.95
C LYS A 78 -15.15 -11.30 -7.33
N GLY A 79 -14.16 -12.21 -7.45
CA GLY A 79 -14.34 -13.56 -7.99
C GLY A 79 -14.11 -13.62 -9.50
N ASN A 80 -14.12 -14.83 -10.08
CA ASN A 80 -13.91 -15.06 -11.52
C ASN A 80 -12.67 -14.39 -12.11
N SER A 81 -11.58 -14.32 -11.35
CA SER A 81 -10.32 -13.62 -11.73
C SER A 81 -10.50 -12.13 -12.05
N ILE A 82 -11.56 -11.51 -11.52
CA ILE A 82 -11.82 -10.06 -11.64
C ILE A 82 -11.50 -9.40 -10.31
N SER A 83 -10.85 -8.26 -10.35
CA SER A 83 -10.66 -7.37 -9.21
C SER A 83 -11.12 -5.95 -9.55
N GLN A 84 -11.74 -5.28 -8.58
CA GLN A 84 -11.93 -3.84 -8.67
C GLN A 84 -10.62 -3.17 -8.26
N VAL A 85 -10.13 -2.28 -9.11
CA VAL A 85 -9.00 -1.41 -8.80
C VAL A 85 -9.55 -0.13 -8.19
N VAL A 86 -9.10 0.18 -6.98
CA VAL A 86 -9.29 1.47 -6.32
C VAL A 86 -7.95 2.21 -6.44
N LEU A 87 -7.95 3.35 -7.11
CA LEU A 87 -6.77 4.17 -7.35
C LEU A 87 -6.90 5.47 -6.56
N LEU A 88 -5.90 5.76 -5.73
CA LEU A 88 -5.90 6.93 -4.84
C LEU A 88 -7.24 7.11 -4.10
N GLY A 89 -7.71 5.99 -3.55
CA GLY A 89 -8.92 5.94 -2.73
C GLY A 89 -10.25 6.01 -3.49
N LYS A 90 -10.25 6.05 -4.83
CA LYS A 90 -11.47 6.10 -5.65
C LYS A 90 -11.60 4.86 -6.53
N PRO A 91 -12.80 4.26 -6.66
CA PRO A 91 -13.01 3.20 -7.62
C PRO A 91 -12.63 3.66 -9.03
N TRP A 92 -11.70 2.96 -9.65
CA TRP A 92 -11.20 3.30 -10.99
C TRP A 92 -11.84 2.42 -12.05
N LYS A 93 -11.62 1.09 -11.96
CA LYS A 93 -12.22 0.14 -12.88
C LYS A 93 -12.20 -1.29 -12.34
N ASP A 94 -12.97 -2.17 -12.98
CA ASP A 94 -12.85 -3.61 -12.84
C ASP A 94 -11.85 -4.14 -13.89
N THR A 95 -10.93 -5.00 -13.48
CA THR A 95 -9.93 -5.58 -14.38
C THR A 95 -9.78 -7.08 -14.14
N LYS A 96 -9.48 -7.82 -15.20
CA LYS A 96 -9.03 -9.22 -15.09
C LYS A 96 -7.54 -9.24 -14.79
N ILE A 97 -7.08 -10.27 -14.10
CA ILE A 97 -5.67 -10.43 -13.74
C ILE A 97 -4.74 -10.30 -14.97
N GLY A 98 -5.14 -10.87 -16.12
CA GLY A 98 -4.35 -10.79 -17.37
C GLY A 98 -4.22 -9.37 -17.92
N ASP A 99 -5.28 -8.58 -17.83
CA ASP A 99 -5.34 -7.22 -18.37
C ASP A 99 -4.69 -6.21 -17.42
N TYR A 100 -4.63 -6.53 -16.12
CA TYR A 100 -4.01 -5.71 -15.09
C TYR A 100 -2.54 -5.37 -15.42
N TYR A 101 -1.82 -6.34 -15.99
CA TYR A 101 -0.41 -6.14 -16.35
C TYR A 101 -0.19 -5.10 -17.45
N GLN A 102 -1.18 -4.79 -18.27
CA GLN A 102 -1.09 -3.74 -19.29
C GLN A 102 -1.09 -2.33 -18.69
N GLU A 103 -1.49 -2.21 -17.44
CA GLU A 103 -1.65 -0.93 -16.74
C GLU A 103 -0.64 -0.72 -15.62
N THR A 104 0.24 -1.70 -15.44
CA THR A 104 1.25 -1.69 -14.38
C THR A 104 2.09 -0.42 -14.43
N GLU A 105 2.48 0.03 -15.62
CA GLU A 105 3.31 1.22 -15.80
C GLU A 105 2.60 2.50 -15.32
N TYR A 106 1.32 2.66 -15.65
CA TYR A 106 0.51 3.78 -15.17
C TYR A 106 0.29 3.72 -13.66
N LEU A 107 -0.04 2.55 -13.14
CA LEU A 107 -0.26 2.38 -11.69
C LEU A 107 1.03 2.58 -10.90
N LEU A 108 2.19 2.18 -11.45
CA LEU A 108 3.50 2.44 -10.86
C LEU A 108 3.78 3.95 -10.82
N TYR A 109 3.53 4.66 -11.92
CA TYR A 109 3.67 6.12 -11.97
C TYR A 109 2.85 6.80 -10.86
N GLU A 110 1.59 6.43 -10.72
CA GLU A 110 0.71 6.97 -9.68
C GLU A 110 1.17 6.61 -8.25
N ALA A 111 1.70 5.39 -8.07
CA ALA A 111 2.24 4.96 -6.79
C ALA A 111 3.50 5.74 -6.40
N VAL A 112 4.41 5.98 -7.34
CA VAL A 112 5.61 6.81 -7.13
C VAL A 112 5.21 8.25 -6.81
N ALA A 113 4.29 8.83 -7.58
CA ALA A 113 3.79 10.19 -7.31
C ALA A 113 3.13 10.30 -5.92
N ALA A 114 2.41 9.27 -5.47
CA ALA A 114 1.85 9.22 -4.11
C ALA A 114 2.95 9.15 -3.04
N TYR A 115 3.98 8.33 -3.27
CA TYR A 115 5.14 8.27 -2.39
C TYR A 115 5.84 9.62 -2.26
N ASP A 116 6.05 10.32 -3.37
CA ASP A 116 6.71 11.63 -3.39
C ASP A 116 5.90 12.68 -2.62
N ARG A 117 4.55 12.64 -2.72
CA ARG A 117 3.68 13.52 -1.90
C ARG A 117 3.84 13.24 -0.42
N LEU A 118 3.87 11.97 0.00
CA LEU A 118 4.14 11.61 1.40
C LEU A 118 5.54 12.03 1.84
N ALA A 119 6.55 11.86 0.98
CA ALA A 119 7.93 12.23 1.27
C ALA A 119 8.14 13.74 1.44
N ALA A 120 7.25 14.55 0.87
CA ALA A 120 7.24 16.00 1.09
C ALA A 120 6.74 16.39 2.50
N GLU A 121 5.91 15.55 3.14
CA GLU A 121 5.32 15.81 4.46
C GLU A 121 6.06 15.07 5.58
N TYR A 122 6.55 13.86 5.31
CA TYR A 122 7.15 12.97 6.32
C TYR A 122 8.61 12.68 5.99
N THR A 123 9.49 12.97 6.93
CA THR A 123 10.93 12.67 6.80
C THR A 123 11.23 11.16 6.83
N ASN A 124 10.31 10.36 7.35
CA ASN A 124 10.44 8.91 7.44
C ASN A 124 9.22 8.22 6.88
N ILE A 125 9.43 7.31 5.91
CA ILE A 125 8.38 6.47 5.36
C ILE A 125 8.78 5.01 5.57
N ILE A 126 7.84 4.22 6.15
CA ILE A 126 7.99 2.78 6.30
C ILE A 126 7.18 2.12 5.20
N VAL A 127 7.88 1.54 4.25
CA VAL A 127 7.30 0.88 3.08
C VAL A 127 7.04 -0.59 3.40
N GLU A 128 5.81 -1.05 3.27
CA GLU A 128 5.46 -2.46 3.33
C GLU A 128 5.46 -3.05 1.92
N GLY A 129 6.32 -4.03 1.65
CA GLY A 129 6.29 -4.79 0.40
C GLY A 129 5.13 -5.77 0.36
N ALA A 130 4.63 -6.08 -0.84
CA ALA A 130 3.64 -7.13 -1.05
C ALA A 130 4.31 -8.46 -1.45
N GLY A 131 3.63 -9.58 -1.18
CA GLY A 131 4.14 -10.91 -1.53
C GLY A 131 5.40 -11.32 -0.80
N GLY A 132 6.16 -12.22 -1.41
CA GLY A 132 7.46 -12.69 -0.96
C GLY A 132 8.60 -12.07 -1.77
N ALA A 133 9.66 -11.62 -1.10
CA ALA A 133 10.86 -11.08 -1.75
C ALA A 133 11.58 -12.09 -2.68
N ALA A 134 11.16 -13.36 -2.65
CA ALA A 134 11.73 -14.45 -3.45
C ALA A 134 10.90 -14.81 -4.70
N GLU A 135 9.82 -14.08 -4.99
CA GLU A 135 8.99 -14.32 -6.18
C GLU A 135 9.61 -13.67 -7.43
N VAL A 136 10.77 -14.17 -7.83
CA VAL A 136 11.63 -13.63 -8.91
C VAL A 136 10.93 -13.54 -10.28
N ASN A 137 9.90 -14.35 -10.51
CA ASN A 137 9.13 -14.38 -11.74
C ASN A 137 8.14 -13.20 -11.91
N LEU A 138 8.00 -12.34 -10.90
CA LEU A 138 7.14 -11.15 -10.95
C LEU A 138 7.92 -9.83 -11.03
N TYR A 139 9.26 -9.87 -11.02
CA TYR A 139 10.13 -8.69 -10.93
C TYR A 139 9.81 -7.58 -11.95
N ASP A 140 9.56 -7.95 -13.21
CA ASP A 140 9.30 -6.97 -14.28
C ASP A 140 7.86 -6.39 -14.25
N ARG A 141 7.03 -6.82 -13.30
CA ARG A 141 5.58 -6.51 -13.26
C ARG A 141 5.07 -6.21 -11.87
N ASP A 142 5.96 -6.10 -10.90
CA ASP A 142 5.60 -5.96 -9.49
C ASP A 142 5.70 -4.50 -9.03
N ILE A 143 4.54 -3.86 -8.92
CA ILE A 143 4.44 -2.50 -8.32
C ILE A 143 4.71 -2.54 -6.81
N ALA A 144 4.69 -3.71 -6.20
CA ALA A 144 4.59 -3.86 -4.76
C ALA A 144 5.93 -4.03 -4.04
N THR A 145 7.02 -4.26 -4.78
CA THR A 145 8.37 -4.47 -4.23
C THR A 145 9.44 -3.54 -4.81
N ILE A 146 9.04 -2.52 -5.53
CA ILE A 146 9.93 -1.50 -6.09
C ILE A 146 10.15 -0.37 -5.10
#